data_296fa5c07dde0b7365c00bab144cce6c
#
_entry.id   296fa5c07dde0b7365c00bab144cce6c
#
_cell.length_a   1.000
_cell.length_b   1.000
_cell.length_c   1.000
_cell.angle_alpha   90.00
_cell.angle_beta   90.00
_cell.angle_gamma   90.00
#
_symmetry.space_group_name_H-M   'P 1'
#
loop_
_entity.id
_entity.type
_entity.pdbx_description
1 polymer ?
#
loop_
_entity_poly.entity_id
_entity_poly.type
_entity_poly.pdbx_seq_one_letter_code
_entity_poly.pdbx_strand_id
1 'polypeptide(L)'
;PNQVNNVLGFPFIFRGALDVRATKINEAMKMAAVKALAALAKESVPEQVNIAYGETKLIFGKDYIIPKPFDPRLIDHIPPAVAKAAMESGVATAPISNWKKYKDELNQRMGGDNKIIRMLLSRAKQNPKRIVFAEADHLNVLKAAQIVYEEGIGIPILLGRKAVIEELMEQLEFDADIQIMDPKADDQAENLTR
;
A
#
# COMPACT_ATOMS: atom_id res chain seq x y z
N PRO A 1 13.23 5.70 15.05
CA PRO A 1 14.25 6.19 14.14
C PRO A 1 14.40 5.27 12.93
N ASN A 2 14.85 5.84 11.81
CA ASN A 2 15.12 5.07 10.60
C ASN A 2 16.30 4.13 10.81
N GLN A 3 16.11 2.86 10.42
CA GLN A 3 17.15 1.85 10.52
C GLN A 3 17.30 1.13 9.17
N VAL A 4 18.47 1.23 8.57
CA VAL A 4 18.83 0.42 7.41
C VAL A 4 19.14 -0.99 7.89
N ASN A 5 18.32 -1.96 7.47
CA ASN A 5 18.44 -3.35 7.89
C ASN A 5 18.52 -4.26 6.66
N ASN A 6 19.46 -5.19 6.65
CA ASN A 6 19.64 -6.15 5.56
C ASN A 6 18.37 -7.00 5.30
N VAL A 7 17.51 -7.18 6.29
CA VAL A 7 16.22 -7.88 6.17
C VAL A 7 15.29 -7.23 5.15
N LEU A 8 15.41 -5.92 4.90
CA LEU A 8 14.62 -5.23 3.88
C LEU A 8 14.99 -5.65 2.45
N GLY A 9 16.23 -6.03 2.23
CA GLY A 9 16.74 -6.41 0.91
C GLY A 9 16.96 -7.90 0.74
N PHE A 10 17.66 -8.52 1.68
CA PHE A 10 18.18 -9.88 1.53
C PHE A 10 17.12 -10.93 1.14
N PRO A 11 16.02 -11.16 1.88
CA PRO A 11 15.09 -12.23 1.49
C PRO A 11 14.39 -11.93 0.16
N PHE A 12 14.08 -10.69 -0.10
CA PHE A 12 13.25 -10.28 -1.22
C PHE A 12 14.02 -10.19 -2.54
N ILE A 13 15.28 -9.72 -2.52
CA ILE A 13 16.17 -9.72 -3.69
C ILE A 13 16.41 -11.16 -4.16
N PHE A 14 16.75 -12.05 -3.20
CA PHE A 14 16.94 -13.47 -3.53
C PHE A 14 15.64 -14.11 -4.01
N ARG A 15 14.50 -13.77 -3.42
CA ARG A 15 13.20 -14.26 -3.87
C ARG A 15 12.95 -13.93 -5.34
N GLY A 16 13.07 -12.65 -5.70
CA GLY A 16 12.89 -12.22 -7.09
C GLY A 16 13.89 -12.85 -8.06
N ALA A 17 15.16 -13.00 -7.66
CA ALA A 17 16.19 -13.62 -8.47
C ALA A 17 15.94 -15.12 -8.68
N LEU A 18 15.59 -15.85 -7.62
CA LEU A 18 15.34 -17.30 -7.68
C LEU A 18 14.07 -17.64 -8.47
N ASP A 19 13.03 -16.83 -8.36
CA ASP A 19 11.76 -17.07 -9.06
C ASP A 19 11.89 -17.02 -10.57
N VAL A 20 12.78 -16.17 -11.09
CA VAL A 20 13.11 -16.11 -12.51
C VAL A 20 14.38 -16.92 -12.88
N ARG A 21 14.92 -17.68 -11.93
CA ARG A 21 16.16 -18.45 -12.08
C ARG A 21 17.28 -17.59 -12.69
N ALA A 22 17.50 -16.41 -12.10
CA ALA A 22 18.56 -15.53 -12.55
C ALA A 22 19.94 -16.17 -12.38
N THR A 23 20.79 -16.05 -13.38
CA THR A 23 22.15 -16.60 -13.37
C THR A 23 23.09 -15.85 -12.44
N LYS A 24 22.76 -14.61 -12.11
CA LYS A 24 23.47 -13.73 -11.15
C LYS A 24 22.55 -12.62 -10.66
N ILE A 25 22.91 -12.01 -9.53
CA ILE A 25 22.29 -10.76 -9.06
C ILE A 25 23.19 -9.62 -9.52
N ASN A 26 22.70 -8.80 -10.45
CA ASN A 26 23.43 -7.69 -11.03
C ASN A 26 22.99 -6.34 -10.42
N GLU A 27 23.68 -5.25 -10.82
CA GLU A 27 23.40 -3.92 -10.30
C GLU A 27 21.99 -3.41 -10.66
N ALA A 28 21.46 -3.78 -11.82
CA ALA A 28 20.09 -3.42 -12.21
C ALA A 28 19.06 -3.99 -11.25
N MET A 29 19.23 -5.24 -10.82
CA MET A 29 18.35 -5.90 -9.85
C MET A 29 18.45 -5.27 -8.45
N LYS A 30 19.66 -4.93 -8.00
CA LYS A 30 19.87 -4.22 -6.73
C LYS A 30 19.23 -2.82 -6.76
N MET A 31 19.43 -2.10 -7.84
CA MET A 31 18.83 -0.78 -8.02
C MET A 31 17.30 -0.84 -8.11
N ALA A 32 16.74 -1.87 -8.72
CA ALA A 32 15.30 -2.09 -8.74
C ALA A 32 14.72 -2.30 -7.33
N ALA A 33 15.43 -3.08 -6.50
CA ALA A 33 15.05 -3.26 -5.09
C ALA A 33 15.08 -1.94 -4.30
N VAL A 34 16.13 -1.12 -4.48
CA VAL A 34 16.25 0.19 -3.83
C VAL A 34 15.10 1.11 -4.24
N LYS A 35 14.79 1.18 -5.53
CA LYS A 35 13.68 2.00 -6.04
C LYS A 35 12.33 1.52 -5.52
N ALA A 36 12.12 0.21 -5.45
CA ALA A 36 10.89 -0.37 -4.90
C ALA A 36 10.73 -0.07 -3.40
N LEU A 37 11.81 -0.16 -2.61
CA LEU A 37 11.80 0.23 -1.20
C LEU A 37 11.48 1.71 -1.02
N ALA A 38 12.10 2.57 -1.82
CA ALA A 38 11.87 4.02 -1.77
C ALA A 38 10.43 4.40 -2.17
N ALA A 39 9.84 3.69 -3.13
CA ALA A 39 8.45 3.88 -3.52
C ALA A 39 7.51 3.42 -2.39
N LEU A 40 7.73 2.21 -1.84
CA LEU A 40 6.92 1.65 -0.76
C LEU A 40 6.91 2.52 0.50
N ALA A 41 8.04 3.18 0.82
CA ALA A 41 8.11 4.09 1.96
C ALA A 41 7.16 5.28 1.86
N LYS A 42 6.78 5.67 0.64
CA LYS A 42 5.88 6.80 0.37
C LYS A 42 4.41 6.41 0.36
N GLU A 43 4.11 5.13 0.31
CA GLU A 43 2.74 4.63 0.39
C GLU A 43 2.22 4.68 1.83
N SER A 44 0.90 4.74 1.99
CA SER A 44 0.26 4.71 3.31
C SER A 44 0.65 3.45 4.09
N VAL A 45 1.07 3.64 5.35
CA VAL A 45 1.54 2.53 6.19
C VAL A 45 0.36 1.78 6.79
N PRO A 46 0.25 0.45 6.59
CA PRO A 46 -0.82 -0.36 7.14
C PRO A 46 -0.83 -0.33 8.68
N GLU A 47 -2.02 -0.36 9.27
CA GLU A 47 -2.19 -0.34 10.72
C GLU A 47 -1.48 -1.50 11.43
N GLN A 48 -1.40 -2.67 10.79
CA GLN A 48 -0.64 -3.83 11.29
C GLN A 48 0.83 -3.49 11.56
N VAL A 49 1.42 -2.64 10.72
CA VAL A 49 2.81 -2.18 10.88
C VAL A 49 2.92 -1.23 12.06
N ASN A 50 1.97 -0.28 12.18
CA ASN A 50 1.92 0.63 13.32
C ASN A 50 1.80 -0.14 14.64
N ILE A 51 0.90 -1.10 14.73
CA ILE A 51 0.70 -1.95 15.90
C ILE A 51 1.97 -2.75 16.22
N ALA A 52 2.58 -3.37 15.21
CA ALA A 52 3.78 -4.21 15.40
C ALA A 52 4.98 -3.44 15.95
N TYR A 53 5.04 -2.12 15.71
CA TYR A 53 6.13 -1.26 16.17
C TYR A 53 5.74 -0.33 17.32
N GLY A 54 4.50 -0.44 17.83
CA GLY A 54 4.01 0.42 18.91
C GLY A 54 3.89 1.89 18.52
N GLU A 55 3.71 2.16 17.24
CA GLU A 55 3.62 3.51 16.67
C GLU A 55 2.15 3.83 16.33
N THR A 56 1.74 5.06 16.52
CA THR A 56 0.36 5.49 16.19
C THR A 56 0.26 6.10 14.82
N LYS A 57 1.39 6.56 14.25
CA LYS A 57 1.38 7.36 13.02
C LYS A 57 2.74 7.26 12.31
N LEU A 58 2.93 6.22 11.52
CA LEU A 58 4.05 6.15 10.59
C LEU A 58 3.64 6.79 9.25
N ILE A 59 4.29 7.88 8.89
CA ILE A 59 4.09 8.60 7.62
C ILE A 59 5.48 8.88 7.06
N PHE A 60 5.59 8.86 5.72
CA PHE A 60 6.84 9.22 5.05
C PHE A 60 7.35 10.60 5.51
N GLY A 61 8.59 10.67 5.92
CA GLY A 61 9.20 11.88 6.46
C GLY A 61 10.50 11.57 7.18
N LYS A 62 11.05 12.54 7.91
CA LYS A 62 12.35 12.40 8.60
C LYS A 62 12.45 11.17 9.52
N ASP A 63 11.34 10.73 10.09
CA ASP A 63 11.28 9.61 11.04
C ASP A 63 10.89 8.28 10.40
N TYR A 64 10.44 8.31 9.12
CA TYR A 64 10.08 7.14 8.33
C TYR A 64 10.44 7.35 6.87
N ILE A 65 11.72 7.16 6.51
CA ILE A 65 12.21 7.23 5.12
C ILE A 65 12.41 5.86 4.48
N ILE A 66 12.30 4.80 5.26
CA ILE A 66 12.49 3.42 4.83
C ILE A 66 11.46 2.52 5.50
N PRO A 67 10.88 1.52 4.79
CA PRO A 67 9.89 0.62 5.37
C PRO A 67 10.43 -0.15 6.57
N LYS A 68 9.54 -0.55 7.46
CA LYS A 68 9.90 -1.40 8.61
C LYS A 68 10.14 -2.85 8.17
N PRO A 69 11.06 -3.61 8.81
CA PRO A 69 11.40 -4.98 8.43
C PRO A 69 10.23 -5.98 8.39
N PHE A 70 9.21 -5.79 9.22
CA PHE A 70 8.02 -6.65 9.26
C PHE A 70 6.84 -6.09 8.45
N ASP A 71 7.10 -5.17 7.52
CA ASP A 71 6.06 -4.67 6.63
C ASP A 71 5.66 -5.78 5.63
N PRO A 72 4.40 -6.26 5.69
CA PRO A 72 3.96 -7.36 4.84
C PRO A 72 3.96 -7.02 3.34
N ARG A 73 3.96 -5.73 2.98
CA ARG A 73 3.99 -5.27 1.60
C ARG A 73 5.33 -5.49 0.90
N LEU A 74 6.41 -5.70 1.66
CA LEU A 74 7.76 -5.93 1.10
C LEU A 74 7.79 -7.07 0.09
N ILE A 75 7.03 -8.16 0.35
CA ILE A 75 6.99 -9.33 -0.54
C ILE A 75 6.31 -9.04 -1.88
N ASP A 76 5.35 -8.11 -1.90
CA ASP A 76 4.61 -7.74 -3.10
C ASP A 76 5.33 -6.72 -3.97
N HIS A 77 6.27 -5.98 -3.40
CA HIS A 77 6.95 -4.87 -4.06
C HIS A 77 8.36 -5.25 -4.52
N ILE A 78 9.18 -5.83 -3.65
CA ILE A 78 10.59 -6.02 -3.94
C ILE A 78 10.85 -7.19 -4.89
N PRO A 79 10.36 -8.43 -4.66
CA PRO A 79 10.61 -9.54 -5.57
C PRO A 79 10.14 -9.30 -7.00
N PRO A 80 8.93 -8.72 -7.26
CA PRO A 80 8.51 -8.41 -8.62
C PRO A 80 9.40 -7.39 -9.32
N ALA A 81 9.86 -6.35 -8.62
CA ALA A 81 10.77 -5.36 -9.19
C ALA A 81 12.12 -5.97 -9.57
N VAL A 82 12.66 -6.83 -8.69
CA VAL A 82 13.92 -7.55 -8.93
C VAL A 82 13.78 -8.55 -10.08
N ALA A 83 12.69 -9.33 -10.09
CA ALA A 83 12.43 -10.30 -11.16
C ALA A 83 12.31 -9.61 -12.53
N LYS A 84 11.61 -8.47 -12.58
CA LYS A 84 11.48 -7.65 -13.78
C LYS A 84 12.84 -7.16 -14.27
N ALA A 85 13.65 -6.60 -13.38
CA ALA A 85 14.99 -6.13 -13.72
C ALA A 85 15.93 -7.28 -14.18
N ALA A 86 15.79 -8.48 -13.61
CA ALA A 86 16.53 -9.67 -14.06
C ALA A 86 16.14 -10.07 -15.48
N MET A 87 14.84 -10.02 -15.82
CA MET A 87 14.35 -10.30 -17.17
C MET A 87 14.84 -9.25 -18.17
N GLU A 88 14.71 -7.97 -17.83
CA GLU A 88 15.12 -6.84 -18.69
C GLU A 88 16.63 -6.81 -18.94
N SER A 89 17.43 -7.23 -17.96
CA SER A 89 18.89 -7.31 -18.08
C SER A 89 19.41 -8.65 -18.65
N GLY A 90 18.51 -9.55 -19.10
CA GLY A 90 18.86 -10.79 -19.78
C GLY A 90 19.51 -11.87 -18.91
N VAL A 91 19.42 -11.74 -17.56
CA VAL A 91 19.98 -12.74 -16.65
C VAL A 91 18.96 -13.77 -16.16
N ALA A 92 17.68 -13.56 -16.44
CA ALA A 92 16.60 -14.48 -16.11
C ALA A 92 16.53 -15.63 -17.10
N THR A 93 16.46 -16.88 -16.62
CA THR A 93 16.31 -18.09 -17.46
C THR A 93 14.87 -18.64 -17.46
N ALA A 94 14.04 -18.20 -16.51
CA ALA A 94 12.62 -18.56 -16.41
C ALA A 94 11.75 -17.31 -16.28
N PRO A 95 11.40 -16.64 -17.40
CA PRO A 95 10.67 -15.38 -17.36
C PRO A 95 9.24 -15.55 -16.85
N ILE A 96 8.75 -14.59 -16.07
CA ILE A 96 7.39 -14.54 -15.59
C ILE A 96 6.49 -13.99 -16.69
N SER A 97 5.51 -14.76 -17.13
CA SER A 97 4.51 -14.35 -18.13
C SER A 97 3.22 -13.78 -17.51
N ASN A 98 2.87 -14.21 -16.30
CA ASN A 98 1.66 -13.78 -15.60
C ASN A 98 2.00 -13.17 -14.25
N TRP A 99 2.12 -11.84 -14.23
CA TRP A 99 2.47 -11.06 -13.04
C TRP A 99 1.41 -11.12 -11.94
N LYS A 100 0.12 -11.22 -12.31
CA LYS A 100 -0.97 -11.34 -11.33
C LYS A 100 -0.84 -12.66 -10.57
N LYS A 101 -0.70 -13.77 -11.29
CA LYS A 101 -0.49 -15.09 -10.69
C LYS A 101 0.75 -15.11 -9.80
N TYR A 102 1.84 -14.50 -10.25
CA TYR A 102 3.09 -14.44 -9.49
C TYR A 102 2.91 -13.71 -8.16
N LYS A 103 2.24 -12.54 -8.14
CA LYS A 103 1.94 -11.82 -6.91
C LYS A 103 1.03 -12.62 -5.98
N ASP A 104 0.02 -13.29 -6.53
CA ASP A 104 -0.86 -14.17 -5.75
C ASP A 104 -0.07 -15.30 -5.07
N GLU A 105 0.90 -15.91 -5.76
CA GLU A 105 1.78 -16.94 -5.21
C GLU A 105 2.70 -16.41 -4.11
N LEU A 106 3.24 -15.19 -4.26
CA LEU A 106 4.05 -14.54 -3.22
C LEU A 106 3.24 -14.30 -1.94
N ASN A 107 2.02 -13.78 -2.08
CA ASN A 107 1.12 -13.53 -0.95
C ASN A 107 0.72 -14.82 -0.23
N GLN A 108 0.50 -15.90 -0.96
CA GLN A 108 0.21 -17.21 -0.36
C GLN A 108 1.32 -17.69 0.56
N ARG A 109 2.59 -17.45 0.19
CA ARG A 109 3.76 -17.86 0.98
C ARG A 109 3.91 -17.14 2.31
N MET A 110 3.36 -15.93 2.42
CA MET A 110 3.38 -15.14 3.66
C MET A 110 2.26 -15.53 4.65
N GLY A 111 1.53 -16.61 4.39
CA GLY A 111 0.42 -17.04 5.25
C GLY A 111 -0.82 -16.17 5.15
N GLY A 112 -0.85 -15.26 4.18
CA GLY A 112 -2.01 -14.41 3.85
C GLY A 112 -3.12 -15.19 3.14
N ASP A 113 -3.39 -16.42 3.57
CA ASP A 113 -4.30 -17.34 2.88
C ASP A 113 -5.77 -17.05 3.23
N ASN A 114 -6.18 -15.80 2.99
CA ASN A 114 -7.60 -15.50 2.97
C ASN A 114 -8.09 -15.41 1.52
N LYS A 115 -8.20 -16.57 0.87
CA LYS A 115 -8.73 -16.71 -0.50
C LYS A 115 -10.06 -15.97 -0.67
N ILE A 116 -10.87 -15.96 0.39
CA ILE A 116 -12.15 -15.27 0.42
C ILE A 116 -11.96 -13.75 0.38
N ILE A 117 -11.07 -13.20 1.20
CA ILE A 117 -10.78 -11.76 1.20
C ILE A 117 -10.23 -11.32 -0.16
N ARG A 118 -9.29 -12.06 -0.75
CA ARG A 118 -8.76 -11.75 -2.09
C ARG A 118 -9.84 -11.77 -3.17
N MET A 119 -10.73 -12.74 -3.11
CA MET A 119 -11.87 -12.83 -4.04
C MET A 119 -12.81 -11.63 -3.87
N LEU A 120 -13.09 -11.22 -2.62
CA LEU A 120 -13.92 -10.05 -2.31
C LEU A 120 -13.27 -8.76 -2.79
N LEU A 121 -11.99 -8.56 -2.50
CA LEU A 121 -11.22 -7.39 -2.97
C LEU A 121 -11.17 -7.33 -4.50
N SER A 122 -10.93 -8.47 -5.16
CA SER A 122 -10.94 -8.53 -6.64
C SER A 122 -12.30 -8.15 -7.22
N ARG A 123 -13.39 -8.57 -6.58
CA ARG A 123 -14.75 -8.17 -6.98
C ARG A 123 -15.02 -6.69 -6.74
N ALA A 124 -14.60 -6.17 -5.59
CA ALA A 124 -14.75 -4.75 -5.26
C ALA A 124 -14.03 -3.87 -6.28
N LYS A 125 -12.78 -4.21 -6.62
CA LYS A 125 -11.98 -3.50 -7.64
C LYS A 125 -12.61 -3.52 -9.06
N GLN A 126 -13.39 -4.54 -9.40
CA GLN A 126 -14.10 -4.61 -10.68
C GLN A 126 -15.33 -3.69 -10.75
N ASN A 127 -15.92 -3.38 -9.61
CA ASN A 127 -17.09 -2.51 -9.52
C ASN A 127 -17.07 -1.71 -8.20
N PRO A 128 -16.16 -0.72 -8.09
CA PRO A 128 -15.99 0.05 -6.88
C PRO A 128 -17.26 0.83 -6.56
N LYS A 129 -17.73 0.71 -5.33
CA LYS A 129 -18.93 1.39 -4.83
C LYS A 129 -18.55 2.66 -4.08
N ARG A 130 -19.47 3.60 -4.03
CA ARG A 130 -19.35 4.78 -3.17
C ARG A 130 -19.53 4.35 -1.71
N ILE A 131 -18.59 4.74 -0.87
CA ILE A 131 -18.55 4.37 0.55
C ILE A 131 -18.43 5.64 1.37
N VAL A 132 -19.40 5.88 2.25
CA VAL A 132 -19.35 7.02 3.18
C VAL A 132 -18.54 6.62 4.40
N PHE A 133 -17.50 7.40 4.68
CA PHE A 133 -16.69 7.31 5.87
C PHE A 133 -17.15 8.40 6.85
N ALA A 134 -17.99 8.00 7.81
CA ALA A 134 -18.40 8.88 8.90
C ALA A 134 -17.21 9.16 9.85
N GLU A 135 -17.22 10.33 10.49
CA GLU A 135 -16.13 10.76 11.37
C GLU A 135 -14.76 10.78 10.65
N ALA A 136 -14.73 11.18 9.37
CA ALA A 136 -13.52 11.23 8.57
C ALA A 136 -12.51 12.29 9.09
N ASP A 137 -12.90 13.15 10.01
CA ASP A 137 -12.05 14.03 10.80
C ASP A 137 -11.27 13.30 11.93
N HIS A 138 -11.39 11.94 11.98
CA HIS A 138 -10.56 11.08 12.82
C HIS A 138 -9.48 10.40 11.95
N LEU A 139 -8.21 10.51 12.38
CA LEU A 139 -7.04 10.04 11.61
C LEU A 139 -7.16 8.58 11.10
N ASN A 140 -7.64 7.66 11.94
CA ASN A 140 -7.71 6.24 11.56
C ASN A 140 -8.81 5.99 10.51
N VAL A 141 -9.91 6.74 10.57
CA VAL A 141 -10.99 6.68 9.58
C VAL A 141 -10.49 7.21 8.24
N LEU A 142 -9.78 8.33 8.25
CA LEU A 142 -9.20 8.92 7.05
C LEU A 142 -8.15 8.01 6.42
N LYS A 143 -7.28 7.36 7.21
CA LYS A 143 -6.35 6.34 6.71
C LYS A 143 -7.06 5.16 6.06
N ALA A 144 -8.17 4.69 6.63
CA ALA A 144 -8.97 3.63 6.03
C ALA A 144 -9.57 4.06 4.68
N ALA A 145 -10.05 5.29 4.58
CA ALA A 145 -10.55 5.86 3.33
C ALA A 145 -9.43 5.99 2.29
N GLN A 146 -8.24 6.42 2.68
CA GLN A 146 -7.06 6.49 1.83
C GLN A 146 -6.73 5.11 1.25
N ILE A 147 -6.65 4.06 2.07
CA ILE A 147 -6.37 2.68 1.61
C ILE A 147 -7.43 2.23 0.60
N VAL A 148 -8.72 2.47 0.89
CA VAL A 148 -9.82 2.10 -0.02
C VAL A 148 -9.70 2.80 -1.36
N TYR A 149 -9.30 4.08 -1.37
CA TYR A 149 -9.07 4.86 -2.58
C TYR A 149 -7.85 4.36 -3.37
N GLU A 150 -6.69 4.29 -2.72
CA GLU A 150 -5.43 3.89 -3.35
C GLU A 150 -5.48 2.46 -3.91
N GLU A 151 -6.14 1.55 -3.22
CA GLU A 151 -6.33 0.18 -3.69
C GLU A 151 -7.46 0.03 -4.73
N GLY A 152 -8.22 1.08 -5.01
CA GLY A 152 -9.34 1.03 -5.95
C GLY A 152 -10.49 0.10 -5.53
N ILE A 153 -10.65 -0.11 -4.21
CA ILE A 153 -11.67 -1.00 -3.64
C ILE A 153 -13.04 -0.32 -3.65
N GLY A 154 -13.05 1.01 -3.49
CA GLY A 154 -14.26 1.82 -3.47
C GLY A 154 -13.96 3.28 -3.75
N ILE A 155 -15.01 4.09 -3.83
CA ILE A 155 -14.95 5.54 -4.02
C ILE A 155 -15.34 6.18 -2.68
N PRO A 156 -14.38 6.70 -1.90
CA PRO A 156 -14.67 7.28 -0.60
C PRO A 156 -15.50 8.57 -0.72
N ILE A 157 -16.38 8.77 0.25
CA ILE A 157 -17.03 10.05 0.55
C ILE A 157 -16.74 10.33 2.02
N LEU A 158 -16.06 11.44 2.29
CA LEU A 158 -15.63 11.79 3.63
C LEU A 158 -16.69 12.65 4.31
N LEU A 159 -17.21 12.19 5.44
CA LEU A 159 -18.20 12.92 6.24
C LEU A 159 -17.57 13.36 7.54
N GLY A 160 -17.53 14.68 7.78
CA GLY A 160 -16.97 15.30 8.98
C GLY A 160 -16.63 16.76 8.78
N ARG A 161 -15.90 17.36 9.72
CA ARG A 161 -15.48 18.77 9.67
C ARG A 161 -14.47 18.98 8.54
N LYS A 162 -14.89 19.67 7.49
CA LYS A 162 -14.10 19.84 6.26
C LYS A 162 -12.69 20.37 6.54
N ALA A 163 -12.53 21.42 7.32
CA ALA A 163 -11.22 22.01 7.61
C ALA A 163 -10.25 21.02 8.31
N VAL A 164 -10.77 20.15 9.19
CA VAL A 164 -9.96 19.14 9.88
C VAL A 164 -9.58 18.01 8.95
N ILE A 165 -10.50 17.59 8.07
CA ILE A 165 -10.24 16.55 7.07
C ILE A 165 -9.15 17.02 6.11
N GLU A 166 -9.24 18.25 5.58
CA GLU A 166 -8.25 18.82 4.67
C GLU A 166 -6.86 18.91 5.32
N GLU A 167 -6.78 19.37 6.58
CA GLU A 167 -5.51 19.38 7.33
C GLU A 167 -4.93 17.96 7.51
N LEU A 168 -5.76 16.98 7.85
CA LEU A 168 -5.32 15.60 7.99
C LEU A 168 -4.93 14.95 6.65
N MET A 169 -5.60 15.29 5.54
CA MET A 169 -5.24 14.85 4.20
C MET A 169 -3.86 15.39 3.81
N GLU A 170 -3.57 16.66 4.08
CA GLU A 170 -2.26 17.26 3.87
C GLU A 170 -1.18 16.54 4.70
N GLN A 171 -1.45 16.28 5.98
CA GLN A 171 -0.52 15.55 6.86
C GLN A 171 -0.27 14.10 6.42
N LEU A 172 -1.23 13.47 5.74
CA LEU A 172 -1.12 12.10 5.21
C LEU A 172 -0.53 12.06 3.80
N GLU A 173 -0.24 13.20 3.19
CA GLU A 173 0.10 13.32 1.77
C GLU A 173 -0.97 12.66 0.87
N PHE A 174 -2.23 12.70 1.31
CA PHE A 174 -3.36 12.12 0.60
C PHE A 174 -3.92 13.14 -0.39
N ASP A 175 -3.26 13.26 -1.54
CA ASP A 175 -3.67 14.14 -2.64
C ASP A 175 -4.63 13.40 -3.57
N ALA A 176 -5.93 13.57 -3.34
CA ALA A 176 -6.99 12.93 -4.11
C ALA A 176 -8.23 13.83 -4.19
N ASP A 177 -8.85 13.87 -5.37
CA ASP A 177 -10.13 14.57 -5.56
C ASP A 177 -11.28 13.71 -5.00
N ILE A 178 -11.58 13.91 -3.72
CA ILE A 178 -12.59 13.15 -2.98
C ILE A 178 -13.68 14.08 -2.47
N GLN A 179 -14.92 13.64 -2.56
CA GLN A 179 -16.06 14.37 -2.02
C GLN A 179 -15.98 14.45 -0.50
N ILE A 180 -15.92 15.67 0.04
CA ILE A 180 -16.02 15.94 1.49
C ILE A 180 -17.39 16.55 1.76
N MET A 181 -18.10 16.02 2.75
CA MET A 181 -19.38 16.52 3.23
C MET A 181 -19.24 16.96 4.70
N ASP A 182 -19.50 18.24 4.95
CA ASP A 182 -19.53 18.79 6.32
C ASP A 182 -20.98 18.94 6.76
N PRO A 183 -21.46 18.11 7.71
CA PRO A 183 -22.87 18.14 8.13
C PRO A 183 -23.32 19.48 8.76
N LYS A 184 -22.35 20.31 9.20
CA LYS A 184 -22.66 21.62 9.79
C LYS A 184 -22.69 22.75 8.78
N ALA A 185 -22.08 22.54 7.61
CA ALA A 185 -22.02 23.52 6.54
C ALA A 185 -23.02 23.23 5.40
N ASP A 186 -23.68 22.07 5.42
CA ASP A 186 -24.59 21.64 4.36
C ASP A 186 -26.05 22.00 4.75
N ASP A 187 -26.65 22.92 4.03
CA ASP A 187 -28.06 23.33 4.19
C ASP A 187 -29.07 22.18 4.00
N GLN A 188 -28.62 21.03 3.51
CA GLN A 188 -29.44 19.82 3.33
C GLN A 188 -29.56 18.96 4.58
N ALA A 189 -28.82 19.25 5.66
CA ALA A 189 -28.89 18.48 6.91
C ALA A 189 -30.31 18.47 7.53
N GLU A 190 -31.10 19.52 7.35
CA GLU A 190 -32.49 19.62 7.81
C GLU A 190 -33.45 18.68 7.04
N ASN A 191 -33.14 18.30 5.80
CA ASN A 191 -33.98 17.43 4.98
C ASN A 191 -33.78 15.93 5.26
N LEU A 192 -32.73 15.54 5.99
CA LEU A 192 -32.42 14.14 6.34
C LEU A 192 -33.00 13.73 7.70
N THR A 193 -33.61 14.65 8.45
CA THR A 193 -34.20 14.42 9.79
C THR A 193 -35.72 14.32 9.77
N ARG A 194 -36.36 14.19 8.61
CA ARG A 194 -37.81 13.97 8.48
C ARG A 194 -38.18 12.55 8.07
#